data_1214ef01fa3a8dc334470773f0eb889b
#
_entry.id   1214ef01fa3a8dc334470773f0eb889b
#
_cell.length_a   1.000
_cell.length_b   1.000
_cell.length_c   1.000
_cell.angle_alpha   90.00
_cell.angle_beta   90.00
_cell.angle_gamma   90.00
#
_symmetry.space_group_name_H-M   'P 1'
#
loop_
_entity.id
_entity.type
_entity.pdbx_description
1 polymer ?
#
loop_
_entity_poly.entity_id
_entity_poly.type
_entity_poly.pdbx_seq_one_letter_code
_entity_poly.pdbx_strand_id
1 'polypeptide(L)'
;MGVYASLSWLDGKFYPDQLSYDVWAAQYFTECQYSGQYGMWQYTSSGNVPGIQGGVDMNECYQDYPKAIKEKGLNGFDKPTPAPAPEPAKTVDVYYRVRTKADGWLPEVKNLEDYAGFTGAVTDVAVRVSAGSVKYRVHIKGGNWLPYVTGCNINDAVNGYAGNGLEIDAVEVYYYTPDSIRPYKKAKYRVAPVGGSYYPWQYDNETGNGQDGYAGAFGNAIGKLQIVIE
;
A
#
# COMPACT_ATOMS: atom_id res chain seq x y z
N MET A 1 -9.75 -24.14 -28.40
CA MET A 1 -10.39 -25.25 -29.14
C MET A 1 -10.28 -26.47 -28.27
N GLY A 2 -11.30 -27.31 -28.13
CA GLY A 2 -11.31 -28.52 -27.32
C GLY A 2 -11.74 -29.72 -28.15
N VAL A 3 -11.46 -30.92 -27.68
CA VAL A 3 -11.91 -32.19 -28.25
C VAL A 3 -13.06 -32.71 -27.39
N TYR A 4 -14.25 -32.82 -27.95
CA TYR A 4 -15.40 -33.49 -27.36
C TYR A 4 -15.49 -34.92 -27.86
N ALA A 5 -15.49 -35.90 -26.96
CA ALA A 5 -15.65 -37.30 -27.31
C ALA A 5 -16.20 -38.14 -26.16
N SER A 6 -16.86 -39.26 -26.50
CA SER A 6 -17.25 -40.25 -25.49
C SER A 6 -16.02 -40.95 -24.89
N LEU A 7 -16.17 -41.49 -23.66
CA LEU A 7 -15.10 -42.21 -22.98
C LEU A 7 -14.50 -43.32 -23.87
N SER A 8 -15.32 -44.11 -24.54
CA SER A 8 -14.84 -45.18 -25.41
C SER A 8 -13.98 -44.73 -26.60
N TRP A 9 -14.17 -43.51 -27.05
CA TRP A 9 -13.33 -42.88 -28.07
C TRP A 9 -12.03 -42.30 -27.49
N LEU A 10 -12.14 -41.68 -26.31
CA LEU A 10 -10.99 -41.13 -25.63
C LEU A 10 -9.98 -42.26 -25.23
N ASP A 11 -10.48 -43.43 -24.80
CA ASP A 11 -9.65 -44.55 -24.37
C ASP A 11 -9.17 -45.46 -25.51
N GLY A 12 -9.83 -45.40 -26.69
CA GLY A 12 -9.55 -46.41 -27.71
C GLY A 12 -9.37 -45.93 -29.15
N LYS A 13 -9.67 -44.69 -29.45
CA LYS A 13 -9.67 -44.14 -30.84
C LYS A 13 -8.90 -42.83 -30.97
N PHE A 14 -8.89 -42.00 -29.94
CA PHE A 14 -8.13 -40.77 -29.92
C PHE A 14 -6.83 -41.00 -29.13
N TYR A 15 -5.85 -40.13 -29.38
CA TYR A 15 -4.61 -40.03 -28.61
C TYR A 15 -4.55 -38.61 -28.06
N PRO A 16 -5.34 -38.27 -27.01
CA PRO A 16 -5.46 -36.89 -26.50
C PRO A 16 -4.13 -36.30 -26.06
N ASP A 17 -3.23 -37.13 -25.57
CA ASP A 17 -1.88 -36.74 -25.14
C ASP A 17 -0.99 -36.22 -26.28
N GLN A 18 -1.36 -36.52 -27.53
CA GLN A 18 -0.69 -36.00 -28.72
C GLN A 18 -1.31 -34.73 -29.27
N LEU A 19 -2.42 -34.26 -28.68
CA LEU A 19 -3.17 -33.10 -29.11
C LEU A 19 -2.98 -31.98 -28.08
N SER A 20 -2.66 -30.79 -28.58
CA SER A 20 -2.56 -29.57 -27.73
C SER A 20 -3.93 -28.99 -27.38
N TYR A 21 -4.97 -29.81 -27.29
CA TYR A 21 -6.35 -29.39 -27.05
C TYR A 21 -6.84 -29.92 -25.71
N ASP A 22 -7.68 -29.11 -25.08
CA ASP A 22 -8.37 -29.54 -23.88
C ASP A 22 -9.45 -30.57 -24.20
N VAL A 23 -9.74 -31.48 -23.28
CA VAL A 23 -10.70 -32.56 -23.45
C VAL A 23 -12.00 -32.23 -22.75
N TRP A 24 -13.10 -32.44 -23.48
CA TRP A 24 -14.46 -32.46 -22.96
C TRP A 24 -14.96 -33.91 -23.04
N ALA A 25 -14.87 -34.61 -21.91
CA ALA A 25 -15.24 -36.03 -21.83
C ALA A 25 -16.76 -36.19 -21.71
N ALA A 26 -17.37 -37.04 -22.57
CA ALA A 26 -18.75 -37.40 -22.45
C ALA A 26 -18.90 -38.83 -21.89
N GLN A 27 -19.41 -38.91 -20.67
CA GLN A 27 -19.71 -40.16 -20.00
C GLN A 27 -20.87 -39.93 -19.04
N TYR A 28 -22.03 -40.56 -19.33
CA TYR A 28 -23.22 -40.45 -18.52
C TYR A 28 -23.14 -41.39 -17.32
N PHE A 29 -22.55 -40.90 -16.25
CA PHE A 29 -22.26 -41.69 -15.06
C PHE A 29 -22.22 -40.78 -13.80
N THR A 30 -21.97 -41.39 -12.63
CA THR A 30 -21.89 -40.65 -11.35
C THR A 30 -20.55 -39.96 -11.16
N GLU A 31 -19.52 -40.41 -11.87
CA GLU A 31 -18.18 -39.83 -11.86
C GLU A 31 -17.50 -40.07 -13.23
N CYS A 32 -16.61 -39.17 -13.64
CA CYS A 32 -15.88 -39.36 -14.87
C CYS A 32 -14.77 -40.40 -14.70
N GLN A 33 -14.80 -41.46 -15.49
CA GLN A 33 -13.83 -42.56 -15.44
C GLN A 33 -12.67 -42.39 -16.44
N TYR A 34 -12.65 -41.29 -17.19
CA TYR A 34 -11.53 -41.00 -18.08
C TYR A 34 -10.27 -40.73 -17.25
N SER A 35 -9.21 -41.49 -17.51
CA SER A 35 -7.95 -41.42 -16.75
C SER A 35 -7.01 -40.29 -17.18
N GLY A 36 -7.26 -39.67 -18.34
CA GLY A 36 -6.49 -38.52 -18.85
C GLY A 36 -6.95 -37.19 -18.26
N GLN A 37 -6.27 -36.12 -18.65
CA GLN A 37 -6.67 -34.77 -18.28
C GLN A 37 -7.87 -34.29 -19.08
N TYR A 38 -8.86 -33.66 -18.42
CA TYR A 38 -10.02 -33.07 -19.04
C TYR A 38 -10.43 -31.77 -18.32
N GLY A 39 -10.95 -30.83 -19.09
CA GLY A 39 -11.42 -29.54 -18.56
C GLY A 39 -12.93 -29.47 -18.38
N MET A 40 -13.69 -30.34 -19.08
CA MET A 40 -15.13 -30.46 -18.95
C MET A 40 -15.56 -31.93 -18.99
N TRP A 41 -16.64 -32.23 -18.25
CA TRP A 41 -17.30 -33.53 -18.27
C TRP A 41 -18.79 -33.38 -18.45
N GLN A 42 -19.33 -34.00 -19.54
CA GLN A 42 -20.76 -34.16 -19.75
C GLN A 42 -21.23 -35.43 -19.03
N TYR A 43 -22.01 -35.25 -17.96
CA TYR A 43 -22.42 -36.36 -17.07
C TYR A 43 -23.82 -36.89 -17.37
N THR A 44 -24.65 -36.15 -18.17
CA THR A 44 -25.98 -36.62 -18.61
C THR A 44 -26.43 -35.85 -19.85
N SER A 45 -27.32 -36.48 -20.64
CA SER A 45 -28.08 -35.84 -21.73
C SER A 45 -29.57 -35.68 -21.40
N SER A 46 -29.96 -35.98 -20.17
CA SER A 46 -31.36 -35.95 -19.76
C SER A 46 -31.58 -35.11 -18.47
N GLY A 47 -30.75 -34.08 -18.30
CA GLY A 47 -30.90 -33.13 -17.19
C GLY A 47 -32.17 -32.32 -17.31
N ASN A 48 -32.67 -31.84 -16.18
CA ASN A 48 -33.83 -30.96 -16.10
C ASN A 48 -33.43 -29.54 -15.73
N VAL A 49 -33.78 -28.58 -16.58
CA VAL A 49 -33.54 -27.16 -16.34
C VAL A 49 -34.88 -26.42 -16.31
N PRO A 50 -35.24 -25.70 -15.25
CA PRO A 50 -36.48 -24.93 -15.18
C PRO A 50 -36.64 -23.99 -16.38
N GLY A 51 -37.79 -24.07 -17.05
CA GLY A 51 -38.10 -23.27 -18.24
C GLY A 51 -37.70 -23.90 -19.58
N ILE A 52 -37.03 -25.05 -19.57
CA ILE A 52 -36.70 -25.81 -20.79
C ILE A 52 -37.52 -27.09 -20.82
N GLN A 53 -38.19 -27.36 -21.95
CA GLN A 53 -38.93 -28.61 -22.14
C GLN A 53 -38.03 -29.68 -22.75
N GLY A 54 -38.02 -30.89 -22.15
CA GLY A 54 -37.19 -32.01 -22.55
C GLY A 54 -35.88 -32.10 -21.76
N GLY A 55 -35.13 -33.18 -22.01
CA GLY A 55 -33.82 -33.39 -21.41
C GLY A 55 -32.76 -32.47 -22.05
N VAL A 56 -31.84 -32.03 -21.23
CA VAL A 56 -30.69 -31.22 -21.66
C VAL A 56 -29.38 -31.86 -21.23
N ASP A 57 -28.33 -31.58 -21.98
CA ASP A 57 -26.98 -31.96 -21.64
C ASP A 57 -26.51 -31.15 -20.42
N MET A 58 -26.06 -31.87 -19.41
CA MET A 58 -25.47 -31.22 -18.19
C MET A 58 -23.99 -31.52 -18.10
N ASN A 59 -23.27 -30.50 -17.74
CA ASN A 59 -21.81 -30.55 -17.72
C ASN A 59 -21.23 -30.00 -16.42
N GLU A 60 -20.13 -30.56 -16.00
CA GLU A 60 -19.23 -29.94 -15.04
C GLU A 60 -18.02 -29.35 -15.74
N CYS A 61 -17.68 -28.13 -15.36
CA CYS A 61 -16.56 -27.39 -15.93
C CYS A 61 -15.50 -27.19 -14.84
N TYR A 62 -14.33 -27.73 -15.04
CA TYR A 62 -13.22 -27.68 -14.07
C TYR A 62 -12.23 -26.54 -14.36
N GLN A 63 -12.46 -25.82 -15.47
CA GLN A 63 -11.63 -24.70 -15.89
C GLN A 63 -12.49 -23.46 -16.13
N ASP A 64 -11.98 -22.27 -15.77
CA ASP A 64 -12.63 -21.00 -16.10
C ASP A 64 -12.33 -20.61 -17.56
N TYR A 65 -13.05 -21.26 -18.51
CA TYR A 65 -12.91 -20.96 -19.93
C TYR A 65 -13.26 -19.52 -20.28
N PRO A 66 -14.30 -18.88 -19.73
CA PRO A 66 -14.57 -17.47 -19.99
C PRO A 66 -13.38 -16.58 -19.68
N LYS A 67 -12.73 -16.81 -18.56
CA LYS A 67 -11.51 -16.08 -18.17
C LYS A 67 -10.35 -16.39 -19.13
N ALA A 68 -10.07 -17.66 -19.37
CA ALA A 68 -9.00 -18.09 -20.27
C ALA A 68 -9.16 -17.57 -21.70
N ILE A 69 -10.40 -17.51 -22.21
CA ILE A 69 -10.71 -16.97 -23.53
C ILE A 69 -10.44 -15.46 -23.59
N LYS A 70 -10.89 -14.71 -22.57
CA LYS A 70 -10.65 -13.26 -22.48
C LYS A 70 -9.17 -12.93 -22.35
N GLU A 71 -8.45 -13.62 -21.48
CA GLU A 71 -7.02 -13.39 -21.25
C GLU A 71 -6.16 -13.68 -22.49
N LYS A 72 -6.58 -14.64 -23.31
CA LYS A 72 -5.88 -15.01 -24.53
C LYS A 72 -6.36 -14.24 -25.78
N GLY A 73 -7.36 -13.38 -25.64
CA GLY A 73 -7.94 -12.63 -26.77
C GLY A 73 -8.54 -13.55 -27.82
N LEU A 74 -9.26 -14.61 -27.41
CA LEU A 74 -9.92 -15.55 -28.30
C LEU A 74 -11.41 -15.18 -28.46
N ASN A 75 -12.07 -15.79 -29.46
CA ASN A 75 -13.50 -15.61 -29.73
C ASN A 75 -13.92 -14.14 -29.94
N GLY A 76 -13.06 -13.34 -30.57
CA GLY A 76 -13.33 -11.93 -30.84
C GLY A 76 -13.13 -10.99 -29.63
N PHE A 77 -12.64 -11.49 -28.50
CA PHE A 77 -12.17 -10.62 -27.45
C PHE A 77 -10.79 -10.07 -27.81
N ASP A 78 -10.64 -8.77 -27.69
CA ASP A 78 -9.30 -8.16 -27.77
C ASP A 78 -8.43 -8.71 -26.63
N LYS A 79 -7.14 -8.98 -26.94
CA LYS A 79 -6.20 -9.27 -25.87
C LYS A 79 -6.25 -8.12 -24.87
N PRO A 80 -6.43 -8.40 -23.57
CA PRO A 80 -6.31 -7.35 -22.58
C PRO A 80 -4.96 -6.67 -22.80
N THR A 81 -4.99 -5.39 -23.10
CA THR A 81 -3.76 -4.59 -23.05
C THR A 81 -3.18 -4.83 -21.66
N PRO A 82 -1.90 -5.24 -21.51
CA PRO A 82 -1.30 -5.35 -20.21
C PRO A 82 -1.61 -4.06 -19.45
N ALA A 83 -2.15 -4.19 -18.23
CA ALA A 83 -2.37 -3.02 -17.40
C ALA A 83 -1.06 -2.21 -17.42
N PRO A 84 -1.09 -0.89 -17.66
CA PRO A 84 0.12 -0.09 -17.60
C PRO A 84 0.85 -0.50 -16.33
N ALA A 85 2.16 -0.75 -16.46
CA ALA A 85 2.98 -1.04 -15.29
C ALA A 85 2.64 0.01 -14.24
N PRO A 86 2.41 -0.36 -12.96
CA PRO A 86 2.06 0.61 -11.94
C PRO A 86 3.06 1.75 -12.05
N GLU A 87 2.55 2.97 -12.28
CA GLU A 87 3.43 4.14 -12.28
C GLU A 87 4.27 4.06 -11.00
N PRO A 88 5.60 4.30 -11.08
CA PRO A 88 6.43 4.28 -9.90
C PRO A 88 5.78 5.17 -8.86
N ALA A 89 5.55 4.63 -7.67
CA ALA A 89 4.86 5.33 -6.60
C ALA A 89 5.47 6.71 -6.45
N LYS A 90 4.69 7.78 -6.69
CA LYS A 90 5.19 9.15 -6.61
C LYS A 90 5.81 9.34 -5.24
N THR A 91 7.11 9.55 -5.20
CA THR A 91 7.82 9.85 -3.96
C THR A 91 7.45 11.26 -3.50
N VAL A 92 7.24 11.41 -2.22
CA VAL A 92 7.03 12.72 -1.60
C VAL A 92 8.26 13.03 -0.78
N ASP A 93 8.95 14.08 -1.14
CA ASP A 93 10.06 14.59 -0.34
C ASP A 93 9.55 15.45 0.80
N VAL A 94 10.11 15.26 1.99
CA VAL A 94 9.93 16.15 3.14
C VAL A 94 11.23 16.89 3.42
N TYR A 95 11.10 18.17 3.70
CA TYR A 95 12.19 19.05 4.06
C TYR A 95 11.91 19.63 5.43
N TYR A 96 12.88 19.56 6.31
CA TYR A 96 12.70 20.04 7.69
C TYR A 96 14.00 20.58 8.26
N ARG A 97 13.86 21.52 9.19
CA ARG A 97 14.95 22.08 9.96
C ARG A 97 14.51 22.34 11.38
N VAL A 98 15.47 22.47 12.26
CA VAL A 98 15.23 22.84 13.65
C VAL A 98 16.03 24.09 14.02
N ARG A 99 15.58 24.77 15.07
CA ARG A 99 16.31 25.83 15.72
C ARG A 99 16.78 25.33 17.10
N THR A 100 17.99 25.70 17.48
CA THR A 100 18.49 25.56 18.85
C THR A 100 18.69 26.94 19.46
N LYS A 101 18.76 27.01 20.78
CA LYS A 101 19.02 28.27 21.48
C LYS A 101 20.45 28.77 21.20
N ALA A 102 21.40 27.84 21.04
CA ALA A 102 22.83 28.18 20.87
C ALA A 102 23.13 28.57 19.41
N ASP A 103 22.57 27.84 18.42
CA ASP A 103 23.03 27.90 17.03
C ASP A 103 22.03 28.62 16.12
N GLY A 104 20.83 28.95 16.60
CA GLY A 104 19.75 29.46 15.77
C GLY A 104 19.18 28.40 14.84
N TRP A 105 18.67 28.79 13.66
CA TRP A 105 18.16 27.88 12.64
C TRP A 105 19.31 27.12 11.97
N LEU A 106 19.24 25.79 12.03
CA LEU A 106 20.16 24.89 11.37
C LEU A 106 19.80 24.68 9.89
N PRO A 107 20.73 24.14 9.07
CA PRO A 107 20.43 23.79 7.66
C PRO A 107 19.21 22.89 7.52
N GLU A 108 18.53 23.01 6.38
CA GLU A 108 17.41 22.14 6.03
C GLU A 108 17.92 20.74 5.67
N VAL A 109 17.24 19.72 6.17
CA VAL A 109 17.48 18.30 5.87
C VAL A 109 16.36 17.80 4.97
N LYS A 110 16.70 16.94 4.02
CA LYS A 110 15.73 16.29 3.13
C LYS A 110 15.59 14.81 3.49
N ASN A 111 14.36 14.35 3.72
CA ASN A 111 14.07 12.95 4.02
C ASN A 111 14.97 12.40 5.15
N LEU A 112 15.62 11.28 4.90
CA LEU A 112 16.57 10.64 5.82
C LEU A 112 18.03 10.80 5.37
N GLU A 113 18.32 11.81 4.53
CA GLU A 113 19.72 12.08 4.10
C GLU A 113 20.59 12.42 5.31
N ASP A 114 19.98 13.02 6.35
CA ASP A 114 20.63 13.31 7.63
C ASP A 114 19.56 13.41 8.75
N TYR A 115 19.91 14.01 9.84
CA TYR A 115 18.98 14.42 10.91
C TYR A 115 19.06 15.94 11.11
N ALA A 116 17.94 16.55 11.47
CA ALA A 116 17.94 17.93 11.92
C ALA A 116 18.25 17.98 13.42
N GLY A 117 19.26 18.71 13.81
CA GLY A 117 19.75 18.84 15.18
C GLY A 117 21.25 19.05 15.23
N PHE A 118 21.76 19.38 16.42
CA PHE A 118 23.19 19.50 16.69
C PHE A 118 23.49 19.13 18.15
N THR A 119 24.36 19.83 18.84
CA THR A 119 24.77 19.48 20.20
C THR A 119 23.78 19.94 21.28
N GLY A 120 22.89 20.87 20.96
CA GLY A 120 21.97 21.49 21.93
C GLY A 120 20.52 20.98 21.80
N ALA A 121 19.70 21.46 22.73
CA ALA A 121 18.27 21.20 22.69
C ALA A 121 17.58 21.97 21.57
N VAL A 122 16.67 21.29 20.87
CA VAL A 122 15.78 21.89 19.86
C VAL A 122 14.73 22.74 20.56
N THR A 123 14.44 23.89 19.96
CA THR A 123 13.42 24.83 20.46
C THR A 123 12.29 25.06 19.48
N ASP A 124 12.53 24.88 18.19
CA ASP A 124 11.57 25.12 17.12
C ASP A 124 11.81 24.18 15.94
N VAL A 125 10.74 23.89 15.21
CA VAL A 125 10.72 22.98 14.05
C VAL A 125 9.98 23.63 12.91
N ALA A 126 10.51 23.56 11.69
CA ALA A 126 9.84 23.95 10.45
C ALA A 126 9.86 22.77 9.47
N VAL A 127 8.70 22.44 8.88
CA VAL A 127 8.52 21.29 7.99
C VAL A 127 7.73 21.68 6.74
N ARG A 128 8.16 21.19 5.57
CA ARG A 128 7.44 21.30 4.28
C ARG A 128 7.59 20.03 3.47
N VAL A 129 6.68 19.82 2.54
CA VAL A 129 6.66 18.65 1.63
C VAL A 129 6.62 19.10 0.17
N SER A 130 7.10 18.23 -0.73
CA SER A 130 7.09 18.49 -2.18
C SER A 130 5.70 18.35 -2.81
N ALA A 131 4.81 17.58 -2.19
CA ALA A 131 3.43 17.39 -2.62
C ALA A 131 2.53 17.06 -1.41
N GLY A 132 1.25 17.42 -1.47
CA GLY A 132 0.35 17.32 -0.33
C GLY A 132 0.57 18.45 0.67
N SER A 133 0.24 18.20 1.92
CA SER A 133 0.45 19.16 3.01
C SER A 133 0.76 18.45 4.32
N VAL A 134 1.35 19.19 5.25
CA VAL A 134 1.61 18.73 6.62
C VAL A 134 0.99 19.69 7.62
N LYS A 135 0.57 19.17 8.76
CA LYS A 135 0.42 19.93 10.00
C LYS A 135 1.36 19.34 11.05
N TYR A 136 1.91 20.18 11.88
CA TYR A 136 2.81 19.74 12.92
C TYR A 136 2.76 20.67 14.13
N ARG A 137 3.12 20.14 15.28
CA ARG A 137 3.23 20.89 16.53
C ARG A 137 4.30 20.31 17.41
N VAL A 138 4.67 21.06 18.45
CA VAL A 138 5.67 20.65 19.45
C VAL A 138 5.09 20.79 20.86
N HIS A 139 5.57 19.97 21.75
CA HIS A 139 5.34 20.06 23.19
C HIS A 139 6.53 20.75 23.85
N ILE A 140 6.26 21.75 24.68
CA ILE A 140 7.28 22.47 25.44
C ILE A 140 7.67 21.63 26.65
N LYS A 141 8.94 21.40 26.85
CA LYS A 141 9.47 20.68 28.01
C LYS A 141 8.99 21.32 29.31
N GLY A 142 8.26 20.54 30.11
CA GLY A 142 7.63 21.03 31.32
C GLY A 142 6.44 21.97 31.13
N GLY A 143 5.94 22.11 29.89
CA GLY A 143 4.83 22.96 29.52
C GLY A 143 3.67 22.20 28.87
N ASN A 144 3.14 22.75 27.78
CA ASN A 144 2.00 22.21 27.05
C ASN A 144 2.32 22.08 25.55
N TRP A 145 1.45 21.38 24.83
CA TRP A 145 1.41 21.42 23.36
C TRP A 145 1.11 22.81 22.85
N LEU A 146 1.89 23.26 21.89
CA LEU A 146 1.59 24.47 21.13
C LEU A 146 0.57 24.17 20.03
N PRO A 147 -0.12 25.19 19.48
CA PRO A 147 -1.01 25.02 18.34
C PRO A 147 -0.33 24.39 17.14
N TYR A 148 -1.12 23.71 16.30
CA TYR A 148 -0.64 23.22 15.02
C TYR A 148 -0.24 24.34 14.07
N VAL A 149 0.81 24.08 13.31
CA VAL A 149 1.36 24.90 12.24
C VAL A 149 1.25 24.14 10.92
N THR A 150 1.01 24.82 9.84
CA THR A 150 0.90 24.24 8.48
C THR A 150 1.88 24.85 7.47
N GLY A 151 2.45 26.00 7.78
CA GLY A 151 3.42 26.69 6.94
C GLY A 151 4.85 26.26 7.21
N CYS A 152 5.77 26.74 6.37
CA CYS A 152 7.23 26.56 6.53
C CYS A 152 7.93 27.88 6.16
N ASN A 153 7.91 28.83 7.07
CA ASN A 153 8.58 30.12 6.92
C ASN A 153 9.17 30.54 8.27
N ILE A 154 10.48 30.46 8.38
CA ILE A 154 11.19 30.74 9.64
C ILE A 154 11.09 32.21 10.12
N ASN A 155 10.55 33.11 9.30
CA ASN A 155 10.27 34.50 9.62
C ASN A 155 8.81 34.74 10.04
N ASP A 156 7.96 33.72 10.00
CA ASP A 156 6.56 33.79 10.41
C ASP A 156 6.34 33.02 11.73
N ALA A 157 6.34 33.72 12.83
CA ALA A 157 6.17 33.12 14.15
C ALA A 157 4.72 32.66 14.45
N VAL A 158 3.75 32.95 13.57
CA VAL A 158 2.35 32.58 13.79
C VAL A 158 2.04 31.20 13.21
N ASN A 159 2.46 30.96 11.97
CA ASN A 159 2.17 29.70 11.26
C ASN A 159 3.36 29.16 10.45
N GLY A 160 4.51 29.73 10.52
CA GLY A 160 5.66 29.32 9.71
C GLY A 160 6.57 28.26 10.36
N TYR A 161 6.47 28.08 11.65
CA TYR A 161 7.21 27.06 12.43
C TYR A 161 6.54 26.76 13.75
N ALA A 162 6.71 25.56 14.28
CA ALA A 162 6.23 25.16 15.61
C ALA A 162 7.34 25.36 16.64
N GLY A 163 7.06 26.11 17.67
CA GLY A 163 8.00 26.45 18.76
C GLY A 163 7.84 27.88 19.23
N ASN A 164 8.50 28.22 20.31
CA ASN A 164 8.51 29.57 20.91
C ASN A 164 9.87 29.93 21.53
N GLY A 165 10.92 29.23 21.14
CA GLY A 165 12.28 29.42 21.65
C GLY A 165 12.58 28.73 22.97
N LEU A 166 11.64 27.97 23.54
CA LEU A 166 11.84 27.11 24.71
C LEU A 166 12.16 25.68 24.25
N GLU A 167 12.89 24.93 25.11
CA GLU A 167 13.20 23.52 24.82
C GLU A 167 11.92 22.70 24.60
N ILE A 168 11.92 21.84 23.57
CA ILE A 168 10.83 20.93 23.27
C ILE A 168 11.20 19.50 23.65
N ASP A 169 10.22 18.69 24.03
CA ASP A 169 10.39 17.29 24.42
C ASP A 169 9.52 16.31 23.65
N ALA A 170 8.59 16.81 22.81
CA ALA A 170 7.86 15.99 21.84
C ALA A 170 7.51 16.78 20.57
N VAL A 171 7.37 16.03 19.45
CA VAL A 171 6.94 16.54 18.14
C VAL A 171 5.82 15.64 17.62
N GLU A 172 4.79 16.23 17.05
CA GLU A 172 3.75 15.55 16.32
C GLU A 172 3.75 16.06 14.86
N VAL A 173 3.73 15.16 13.89
CA VAL A 173 3.68 15.48 12.45
C VAL A 173 2.60 14.63 11.81
N TYR A 174 1.72 15.25 11.03
CA TYR A 174 0.66 14.60 10.26
C TYR A 174 0.74 15.00 8.79
N TYR A 175 0.70 14.01 7.90
CA TYR A 175 0.75 14.24 6.46
C TYR A 175 -0.63 14.02 5.81
N TYR A 176 -1.03 14.97 4.98
CA TYR A 176 -2.23 14.88 4.15
C TYR A 176 -1.85 14.46 2.73
N THR A 177 -2.11 13.20 2.39
CA THR A 177 -1.88 12.67 1.05
C THR A 177 -2.89 13.25 0.08
N PRO A 178 -2.48 13.96 -0.99
CA PRO A 178 -3.40 14.47 -2.00
C PRO A 178 -3.96 13.33 -2.86
N ASP A 179 -5.11 13.55 -3.51
CA ASP A 179 -5.77 12.55 -4.34
C ASP A 179 -4.93 12.06 -5.53
N SER A 180 -4.00 12.88 -5.98
CA SER A 180 -3.06 12.55 -7.06
C SER A 180 -1.94 11.57 -6.66
N ILE A 181 -1.86 11.17 -5.37
CA ILE A 181 -0.84 10.25 -4.84
C ILE A 181 -1.53 9.04 -4.22
N ARG A 182 -1.16 7.85 -4.71
CA ARG A 182 -1.60 6.57 -4.17
C ARG A 182 -0.42 5.58 -4.18
N PRO A 183 -0.36 4.64 -3.24
CA PRO A 183 -1.24 4.52 -2.07
C PRO A 183 -1.13 5.72 -1.12
N TYR A 184 -2.04 5.82 -0.16
CA TYR A 184 -1.96 6.81 0.90
C TYR A 184 -0.63 6.69 1.64
N LYS A 185 -0.04 7.85 1.95
CA LYS A 185 1.24 7.96 2.63
C LYS A 185 1.07 8.60 4.00
N LYS A 186 2.01 8.35 4.88
CA LYS A 186 2.06 8.90 6.23
C LYS A 186 3.38 9.61 6.49
N ALA A 187 3.38 10.54 7.41
CA ALA A 187 4.61 11.02 8.00
C ALA A 187 5.14 9.96 8.97
N LYS A 188 6.36 9.50 8.75
CA LYS A 188 7.10 8.62 9.65
C LYS A 188 8.24 9.43 10.25
N TYR A 189 8.27 9.55 11.55
CA TYR A 189 9.23 10.43 12.22
C TYR A 189 9.67 9.87 13.57
N ARG A 190 10.83 10.32 14.01
CA ARG A 190 11.37 10.00 15.31
C ARG A 190 12.28 11.09 15.83
N VAL A 191 12.49 11.11 17.11
CA VAL A 191 13.44 12.03 17.77
C VAL A 191 14.40 11.28 18.68
N ALA A 192 15.55 11.91 18.97
CA ALA A 192 16.45 11.49 20.03
C ALA A 192 16.57 12.61 21.05
N PRO A 193 16.63 12.32 22.36
CA PRO A 193 16.94 13.33 23.36
C PRO A 193 18.39 13.78 23.22
N VAL A 194 18.69 14.93 23.79
CA VAL A 194 20.07 15.45 23.85
C VAL A 194 21.00 14.40 24.46
N GLY A 195 22.05 14.02 23.71
CA GLY A 195 23.01 13.00 24.10
C GLY A 195 22.50 11.56 24.14
N GLY A 196 21.24 11.30 23.73
CA GLY A 196 20.63 9.97 23.78
C GLY A 196 20.44 9.32 22.42
N SER A 197 19.87 8.11 22.45
CA SER A 197 19.49 7.33 21.27
C SER A 197 18.09 7.67 20.79
N TYR A 198 17.79 7.36 19.51
CA TYR A 198 16.46 7.56 18.95
C TYR A 198 15.42 6.71 19.67
N TYR A 199 14.27 7.34 19.91
CA TYR A 199 13.04 6.66 20.26
C TYR A 199 12.47 5.88 19.05
N PRO A 200 11.52 4.97 19.26
CA PRO A 200 10.82 4.28 18.17
C PRO A 200 10.19 5.24 17.17
N TRP A 201 10.03 4.77 15.94
CA TRP A 201 9.33 5.51 14.89
C TRP A 201 7.85 5.69 15.23
N GLN A 202 7.33 6.87 14.94
CA GLN A 202 5.91 7.23 15.03
C GLN A 202 5.36 7.54 13.63
N TYR A 203 4.06 7.29 13.45
CA TYR A 203 3.39 7.49 12.17
C TYR A 203 2.21 8.44 12.33
N ASP A 204 2.23 9.57 11.64
CA ASP A 204 1.22 10.62 11.79
C ASP A 204 0.91 10.90 13.28
N ASN A 205 -0.37 10.97 13.64
CA ASN A 205 -0.82 11.06 15.04
C ASN A 205 -1.54 9.77 15.47
N GLU A 206 -1.08 8.62 14.96
CA GLU A 206 -1.67 7.32 15.31
C GLU A 206 -1.41 6.96 16.77
N THR A 207 -2.39 6.33 17.40
CA THR A 207 -2.29 5.80 18.76
C THR A 207 -2.61 4.31 18.77
N GLY A 208 -1.96 3.55 19.63
CA GLY A 208 -2.09 2.09 19.67
C GLY A 208 -1.05 1.38 18.79
N ASN A 209 -0.93 0.07 18.94
CA ASN A 209 0.05 -0.77 18.24
C ASN A 209 1.50 -0.25 18.35
N GLY A 210 1.86 0.30 19.52
CA GLY A 210 3.19 0.86 19.76
C GLY A 210 3.36 2.30 19.26
N GLN A 211 2.28 2.96 18.87
CA GLN A 211 2.25 4.38 18.48
C GLN A 211 1.67 5.22 19.61
N ASP A 212 2.32 6.34 19.90
CA ASP A 212 1.94 7.26 20.98
C ASP A 212 1.23 8.52 20.43
N GLY A 213 1.16 8.67 19.09
CA GLY A 213 0.64 9.85 18.42
C GLY A 213 1.64 11.00 18.29
N TYR A 214 2.85 10.85 18.85
CA TYR A 214 3.93 11.81 18.79
C TYR A 214 5.28 11.12 19.04
N ALA A 215 6.37 11.73 18.63
CA ALA A 215 7.72 11.28 18.93
C ALA A 215 8.33 12.12 20.06
N GLY A 216 8.88 11.47 21.05
CA GLY A 216 9.53 12.11 22.19
C GLY A 216 9.14 11.49 23.53
N ALA A 217 9.64 12.05 24.62
CA ALA A 217 9.28 11.66 25.96
C ALA A 217 9.31 12.92 26.86
N PHE A 218 8.19 13.22 27.46
CA PHE A 218 8.03 14.43 28.27
C PHE A 218 9.10 14.54 29.35
N GLY A 219 9.68 15.73 29.48
CA GLY A 219 10.81 16.01 30.37
C GLY A 219 12.18 15.83 29.69
N ASN A 220 12.32 15.14 28.59
CA ASN A 220 13.58 14.89 27.90
C ASN A 220 13.73 15.77 26.66
N ALA A 221 14.51 16.83 26.74
CA ALA A 221 14.71 17.76 25.63
C ALA A 221 15.22 17.04 24.37
N ILE A 222 14.60 17.32 23.23
CA ILE A 222 14.98 16.77 21.92
C ILE A 222 16.28 17.39 21.45
N GLY A 223 17.21 16.54 20.95
CA GLY A 223 18.45 16.95 20.30
C GLY A 223 18.49 16.67 18.81
N LYS A 224 17.70 15.69 18.33
CA LYS A 224 17.68 15.28 16.93
C LYS A 224 16.28 14.92 16.46
N LEU A 225 15.98 15.21 15.18
CA LEU A 225 14.73 14.90 14.51
C LEU A 225 15.01 14.24 13.16
N GLN A 226 14.27 13.21 12.81
CA GLN A 226 14.22 12.62 11.48
C GLN A 226 12.76 12.47 11.03
N ILE A 227 12.49 12.81 9.75
CA ILE A 227 11.16 12.70 9.13
C ILE A 227 11.31 12.16 7.70
N VAL A 228 10.38 11.27 7.31
CA VAL A 228 10.19 10.80 5.92
C VAL A 228 8.70 10.62 5.65
N ILE A 229 8.27 10.69 4.39
CA ILE A 229 6.90 10.41 3.95
C ILE A 229 6.91 9.06 3.20
N GLU A 230 6.21 8.08 3.76
CA GLU A 230 6.16 6.72 3.19
C GLU A 230 4.75 6.10 3.15
#